data_8d5dc0bc5c68aadff6e3a75c9cd35db4
#
_entry.id   8d5dc0bc5c68aadff6e3a75c9cd35db4
#
_cell.length_a   1.000
_cell.length_b   1.000
_cell.length_c   1.000
_cell.angle_alpha   90.00
_cell.angle_beta   90.00
_cell.angle_gamma   90.00
#
_symmetry.space_group_name_H-M   'P 1'
#
loop_
_entity.id
_entity.type
_entity.pdbx_description
1 polymer ?
#
loop_
_entity_poly.entity_id
_entity_poly.type
_entity_poly.pdbx_seq_one_letter_code
_entity_poly.pdbx_strand_id
1 'polypeptide(L)'
;MEKQLASLLALLPQAEVIGSADKVITDVTADSRAVVAGSLFICLKGATVDGHKFLTMAAEKGAVAALVEDVPAEVPQGVTLIKVADTREAMELVTPYFYDYPGRKLRMIGVTGTNGKTTSTNIIRLILRKAGYKVGLIGTINIMINDEITESHNTTPDVVDLQKTLYAMCCAGCDYCVMEVSSHALALKRVAGIEYDLSLIHI
;
A
#
# COMPACT_ATOMS: atom_id res chain seq x y z
N MET A 1 -5.15 -9.16 -9.53
CA MET A 1 -3.78 -9.72 -9.37
C MET A 1 -3.88 -10.91 -8.44
N GLU A 2 -3.03 -11.92 -8.59
CA GLU A 2 -3.04 -13.10 -7.73
C GLU A 2 -1.62 -13.51 -7.38
N LYS A 3 -1.38 -13.91 -6.14
CA LYS A 3 -0.11 -14.43 -5.64
C LYS A 3 -0.33 -15.63 -4.73
N GLN A 4 0.55 -16.60 -4.81
CA GLN A 4 0.56 -17.70 -3.84
C GLN A 4 1.02 -17.19 -2.47
N LEU A 5 0.32 -17.56 -1.41
CA LEU A 5 0.69 -17.17 -0.05
C LEU A 5 2.13 -17.57 0.28
N ALA A 6 2.57 -18.74 -0.17
CA ALA A 6 3.94 -19.21 0.00
C ALA A 6 4.99 -18.24 -0.53
N SER A 7 4.71 -17.51 -1.63
CA SER A 7 5.61 -16.51 -2.19
C SER A 7 5.72 -15.26 -1.30
N LEU A 8 4.63 -14.89 -0.63
CA LEU A 8 4.63 -13.78 0.34
C LEU A 8 5.37 -14.18 1.62
N LEU A 9 5.21 -15.43 2.07
CA LEU A 9 5.90 -15.96 3.24
C LEU A 9 7.42 -16.00 3.07
N ALA A 10 7.92 -16.17 1.85
CA ALA A 10 9.34 -16.10 1.56
C ALA A 10 9.99 -14.75 1.91
N LEU A 11 9.20 -13.68 2.00
CA LEU A 11 9.64 -12.34 2.44
C LEU A 11 9.69 -12.19 3.96
N LEU A 12 9.10 -13.14 4.69
CA LEU A 12 8.91 -13.11 6.13
C LEU A 12 9.52 -14.36 6.79
N PRO A 13 10.86 -14.54 6.71
CA PRO A 13 11.52 -15.80 7.12
C PRO A 13 11.38 -16.13 8.60
N GLN A 14 11.02 -15.14 9.44
CA GLN A 14 10.82 -15.31 10.87
C GLN A 14 9.34 -15.46 11.27
N ALA A 15 8.42 -15.48 10.29
CA ALA A 15 7.00 -15.61 10.58
C ALA A 15 6.65 -17.05 10.99
N GLU A 16 5.80 -17.17 12.00
CA GLU A 16 5.15 -18.42 12.37
C GLU A 16 3.83 -18.56 11.58
N VAL A 17 3.64 -19.67 10.88
CA VAL A 17 2.44 -19.92 10.06
C VAL A 17 1.53 -20.91 10.77
N ILE A 18 0.29 -20.49 11.01
CA ILE A 18 -0.75 -21.30 11.66
C ILE A 18 -1.86 -21.53 10.64
N GLY A 19 -1.90 -22.72 10.06
CA GLY A 19 -2.81 -23.11 8.98
C GLY A 19 -2.07 -23.49 7.69
N SER A 20 -2.79 -23.51 6.56
CA SER A 20 -2.22 -23.92 5.28
C SER A 20 -1.60 -22.74 4.53
N ALA A 21 -0.37 -22.91 4.05
CA ALA A 21 0.29 -21.97 3.16
C ALA A 21 -0.16 -22.09 1.68
N ASP A 22 -0.91 -23.15 1.37
CA ASP A 22 -1.43 -23.39 0.02
C ASP A 22 -2.73 -22.60 -0.20
N LYS A 23 -2.57 -21.30 -0.39
CA LYS A 23 -3.66 -20.36 -0.65
C LYS A 23 -3.26 -19.33 -1.68
N VAL A 24 -4.25 -18.87 -2.46
CA VAL A 24 -4.11 -17.77 -3.41
C VAL A 24 -4.60 -16.50 -2.76
N ILE A 25 -3.77 -15.46 -2.78
CA ILE A 25 -4.10 -14.12 -2.32
C ILE A 25 -4.49 -13.28 -3.53
N THR A 26 -5.67 -12.68 -3.48
CA THR A 26 -6.24 -11.86 -4.57
C THR A 26 -6.25 -10.37 -4.25
N ASP A 27 -6.14 -10.01 -2.97
CA ASP A 27 -6.09 -8.62 -2.49
C ASP A 27 -5.32 -8.54 -1.17
N VAL A 28 -4.80 -7.35 -0.84
CA VAL A 28 -4.15 -7.04 0.44
C VAL A 28 -4.81 -5.81 1.01
N THR A 29 -5.22 -5.87 2.27
CA THR A 29 -5.87 -4.75 2.94
C THR A 29 -5.64 -4.74 4.45
N ALA A 30 -5.57 -3.53 5.03
CA ALA A 30 -5.60 -3.31 6.48
C ALA A 30 -6.97 -2.78 6.95
N ASP A 31 -7.90 -2.49 6.03
CA ASP A 31 -9.26 -2.07 6.35
C ASP A 31 -10.21 -3.27 6.28
N SER A 32 -10.74 -3.68 7.42
CA SER A 32 -11.71 -4.79 7.53
C SER A 32 -13.01 -4.56 6.75
N ARG A 33 -13.32 -3.31 6.40
CA ARG A 33 -14.48 -2.95 5.57
C ARG A 33 -14.25 -3.25 4.09
N ALA A 34 -12.98 -3.15 3.65
CA ALA A 34 -12.54 -3.35 2.28
C ALA A 34 -12.13 -4.79 1.95
N VAL A 35 -12.23 -5.70 2.92
CA VAL A 35 -11.94 -7.12 2.72
C VAL A 35 -12.89 -7.72 1.66
N VAL A 36 -12.31 -8.44 0.72
CA VAL A 36 -12.99 -9.23 -0.32
C VAL A 36 -12.53 -10.70 -0.26
N ALA A 37 -13.20 -11.57 -1.01
CA ALA A 37 -12.81 -12.99 -1.06
C ALA A 37 -11.37 -13.14 -1.58
N GLY A 38 -10.56 -13.93 -0.86
CA GLY A 38 -9.15 -14.14 -1.15
C GLY A 38 -8.19 -13.09 -0.59
N SER A 39 -8.68 -12.11 0.21
CA SER A 39 -7.80 -11.09 0.81
C SER A 39 -6.82 -11.66 1.83
N LEU A 40 -5.62 -11.07 1.85
CA LEU A 40 -4.72 -11.04 3.01
C LEU A 40 -5.08 -9.83 3.86
N PHE A 41 -5.61 -10.06 5.06
CA PHE A 41 -5.93 -9.00 6.01
C PHE A 41 -4.74 -8.70 6.91
N ILE A 42 -4.42 -7.42 7.11
CA ILE A 42 -3.30 -6.98 7.97
C ILE A 42 -3.86 -6.39 9.26
N CYS A 43 -3.63 -7.06 10.38
CA CYS A 43 -4.07 -6.61 11.69
C CYS A 43 -3.08 -5.57 12.26
N LEU A 44 -3.28 -4.30 11.91
CA LEU A 44 -2.44 -3.22 12.44
C LEU A 44 -2.86 -2.80 13.85
N LYS A 45 -1.91 -2.66 14.76
CA LYS A 45 -2.11 -1.99 16.05
C LYS A 45 -2.06 -0.48 15.83
N GLY A 46 -3.22 0.16 15.81
CA GLY A 46 -3.35 1.61 15.75
C GLY A 46 -3.31 2.26 17.13
N ALA A 47 -3.15 3.60 17.18
CA ALA A 47 -3.13 4.34 18.44
C ALA A 47 -4.44 4.25 19.23
N THR A 48 -5.58 4.11 18.56
CA THR A 48 -6.92 4.08 19.17
C THR A 48 -7.64 2.75 18.99
N VAL A 49 -7.33 2.02 17.93
CA VAL A 49 -8.03 0.78 17.57
C VAL A 49 -7.01 -0.28 17.18
N ASP A 50 -7.18 -1.48 17.73
CA ASP A 50 -6.40 -2.65 17.39
C ASP A 50 -7.13 -3.44 16.28
N GLY A 51 -6.45 -3.61 15.14
CA GLY A 51 -6.97 -4.33 13.96
C GLY A 51 -7.26 -5.81 14.22
N HIS A 52 -6.62 -6.43 15.22
CA HIS A 52 -6.87 -7.83 15.59
C HIS A 52 -8.33 -8.08 15.99
N LYS A 53 -9.02 -7.06 16.54
CA LYS A 53 -10.45 -7.15 16.90
C LYS A 53 -11.37 -7.38 15.68
N PHE A 54 -10.90 -7.09 14.48
CA PHE A 54 -11.68 -7.23 13.26
C PHE A 54 -11.37 -8.50 12.48
N LEU A 55 -10.51 -9.38 13.01
CA LEU A 55 -10.08 -10.60 12.33
C LEU A 55 -11.27 -11.52 11.98
N THR A 56 -12.20 -11.71 12.91
CA THR A 56 -13.41 -12.53 12.67
C THR A 56 -14.26 -11.93 11.55
N MET A 57 -14.50 -10.61 11.58
CA MET A 57 -15.25 -9.93 10.51
C MET A 57 -14.52 -10.02 9.16
N ALA A 58 -13.21 -9.93 9.15
CA ALA A 58 -12.42 -10.10 7.93
C ALA A 58 -12.55 -11.52 7.37
N ALA A 59 -12.52 -12.54 8.24
CA ALA A 59 -12.73 -13.92 7.86
C ALA A 59 -14.13 -14.15 7.25
N GLU A 60 -15.18 -13.62 7.88
CA GLU A 60 -16.57 -13.69 7.38
C GLU A 60 -16.73 -13.04 6.00
N LYS A 61 -15.94 -12.00 5.70
CA LYS A 61 -15.92 -11.33 4.40
C LYS A 61 -15.06 -12.05 3.35
N GLY A 62 -14.36 -13.13 3.74
CA GLY A 62 -13.61 -13.96 2.82
C GLY A 62 -12.10 -13.73 2.83
N ALA A 63 -11.53 -13.11 3.88
CA ALA A 63 -10.09 -13.14 4.07
C ALA A 63 -9.63 -14.59 4.22
N VAL A 64 -8.60 -14.98 3.47
CA VAL A 64 -8.05 -16.34 3.49
C VAL A 64 -6.77 -16.43 4.31
N ALA A 65 -6.13 -15.31 4.55
CA ALA A 65 -4.95 -15.21 5.41
C ALA A 65 -4.95 -13.89 6.19
N ALA A 66 -4.25 -13.84 7.32
CA ALA A 66 -4.06 -12.61 8.09
C ALA A 66 -2.66 -12.51 8.67
N LEU A 67 -2.06 -11.29 8.59
CA LEU A 67 -0.88 -10.92 9.35
C LEU A 67 -1.30 -10.48 10.75
N VAL A 68 -0.72 -11.09 11.77
CA VAL A 68 -1.03 -10.82 13.18
C VAL A 68 0.24 -10.72 14.02
N GLU A 69 0.20 -9.93 15.07
CA GLU A 69 1.24 -9.92 16.12
C GLU A 69 0.85 -10.85 17.28
N ASP A 70 -0.44 -10.84 17.62
CA ASP A 70 -0.99 -11.68 18.67
C ASP A 70 -1.94 -12.71 18.05
N VAL A 71 -1.72 -13.98 18.39
CA VAL A 71 -2.60 -15.07 17.95
C VAL A 71 -3.84 -15.05 18.85
N PRO A 72 -5.06 -14.92 18.30
CA PRO A 72 -6.28 -14.96 19.09
C PRO A 72 -6.51 -16.35 19.71
N ALA A 73 -7.25 -16.40 20.81
CA ALA A 73 -7.59 -17.67 21.46
C ALA A 73 -8.40 -18.61 20.54
N GLU A 74 -9.23 -18.01 19.67
CA GLU A 74 -9.99 -18.74 18.64
C GLU A 74 -9.56 -18.27 17.26
N VAL A 75 -9.01 -19.19 16.47
CA VAL A 75 -8.62 -18.93 15.09
C VAL A 75 -9.83 -19.09 14.18
N PRO A 76 -10.22 -18.06 13.38
CA PRO A 76 -11.34 -18.19 12.47
C PRO A 76 -11.12 -19.32 11.47
N GLN A 77 -12.17 -20.13 11.23
CA GLN A 77 -12.07 -21.25 10.28
C GLN A 77 -11.73 -20.76 8.87
N GLY A 78 -10.86 -21.50 8.21
CA GLY A 78 -10.46 -21.19 6.84
C GLY A 78 -9.44 -20.08 6.69
N VAL A 79 -9.02 -19.39 7.75
CA VAL A 79 -7.98 -18.35 7.70
C VAL A 79 -6.63 -18.91 8.13
N THR A 80 -5.59 -18.62 7.37
CA THR A 80 -4.20 -18.88 7.77
C THR A 80 -3.66 -17.66 8.50
N LEU A 81 -3.22 -17.83 9.74
CA LEU A 81 -2.55 -16.76 10.48
C LEU A 81 -1.05 -16.79 10.21
N ILE A 82 -0.50 -15.62 10.01
CA ILE A 82 0.93 -15.38 9.81
C ILE A 82 1.36 -14.47 10.95
N LYS A 83 1.91 -15.07 12.01
CA LYS A 83 2.36 -14.32 13.16
C LYS A 83 3.73 -13.74 12.88
N VAL A 84 3.86 -12.44 13.08
CA VAL A 84 5.08 -11.65 12.92
C VAL A 84 5.34 -10.81 14.16
N ALA A 85 6.55 -10.32 14.32
CA ALA A 85 6.92 -9.43 15.43
C ALA A 85 6.27 -8.04 15.30
N ASP A 86 6.13 -7.54 14.05
CA ASP A 86 5.55 -6.24 13.71
C ASP A 86 4.78 -6.37 12.39
N THR A 87 3.46 -6.18 12.44
CA THR A 87 2.59 -6.26 11.26
C THR A 87 2.79 -5.10 10.30
N ARG A 88 3.28 -3.96 10.78
CA ARG A 88 3.60 -2.80 9.94
C ARG A 88 4.84 -3.06 9.10
N GLU A 89 5.91 -3.61 9.70
CA GLU A 89 7.11 -4.00 8.95
C GLU A 89 6.80 -5.10 7.94
N ALA A 90 6.00 -6.08 8.32
CA ALA A 90 5.55 -7.13 7.39
C ALA A 90 4.74 -6.53 6.20
N MET A 91 3.84 -5.57 6.48
CA MET A 91 3.07 -4.86 5.44
C MET A 91 3.98 -4.14 4.45
N GLU A 92 5.05 -3.48 4.95
CA GLU A 92 6.03 -2.76 4.12
C GLU A 92 6.77 -3.69 3.14
N LEU A 93 6.91 -4.96 3.47
CA LEU A 93 7.56 -5.97 2.63
C LEU A 93 6.57 -6.65 1.67
N VAL A 94 5.43 -7.11 2.19
CA VAL A 94 4.51 -7.94 1.40
C VAL A 94 3.69 -7.12 0.40
N THR A 95 3.32 -5.88 0.73
CA THR A 95 2.42 -5.09 -0.12
C THR A 95 3.09 -4.65 -1.43
N PRO A 96 4.32 -4.10 -1.46
CA PRO A 96 5.00 -3.81 -2.72
C PRO A 96 5.20 -5.05 -3.59
N TYR A 97 5.56 -6.18 -2.98
CA TYR A 97 5.73 -7.44 -3.70
C TYR A 97 4.40 -7.93 -4.30
N PHE A 98 3.31 -7.86 -3.54
CA PHE A 98 1.99 -8.26 -4.02
C PHE A 98 1.63 -7.51 -5.31
N TYR A 99 1.89 -6.21 -5.38
CA TYR A 99 1.63 -5.37 -6.55
C TYR A 99 2.78 -5.34 -7.59
N ASP A 100 3.75 -6.28 -7.53
CA ASP A 100 4.89 -6.37 -8.45
C ASP A 100 5.76 -5.11 -8.48
N TYR A 101 5.98 -4.48 -7.31
CA TYR A 101 6.82 -3.29 -7.13
C TYR A 101 6.51 -2.17 -8.14
N PRO A 102 5.28 -1.64 -8.16
CA PRO A 102 4.85 -0.69 -9.19
C PRO A 102 5.69 0.60 -9.20
N GLY A 103 6.22 1.02 -8.05
CA GLY A 103 7.13 2.16 -7.97
C GLY A 103 8.42 2.00 -8.78
N ARG A 104 8.85 0.76 -9.08
CA ARG A 104 10.01 0.49 -9.93
C ARG A 104 9.69 0.53 -11.43
N LYS A 105 8.41 0.52 -11.78
CA LYS A 105 7.92 0.57 -13.18
C LYS A 105 7.58 1.98 -13.63
N LEU A 106 7.48 2.92 -12.70
CA LEU A 106 7.21 4.34 -12.91
C LEU A 106 8.46 5.14 -12.60
N ARG A 107 8.64 6.29 -13.25
CA ARG A 107 9.61 7.29 -12.80
C ARG A 107 8.99 8.09 -11.67
N MET A 108 9.53 7.93 -10.46
CA MET A 108 8.95 8.48 -9.24
C MET A 108 9.54 9.83 -8.89
N ILE A 109 8.69 10.85 -8.78
CA ILE A 109 9.08 12.21 -8.35
C ILE A 109 8.38 12.53 -7.05
N GLY A 110 9.15 12.67 -5.98
CA GLY A 110 8.67 13.03 -4.65
C GLY A 110 8.88 14.51 -4.34
N VAL A 111 7.87 15.17 -3.80
CA VAL A 111 7.96 16.56 -3.34
C VAL A 111 7.61 16.64 -1.86
N THR A 112 8.55 17.07 -1.04
CA THR A 112 8.36 17.28 0.40
C THR A 112 8.64 18.73 0.79
N GLY A 113 8.31 19.11 2.02
CA GLY A 113 8.48 20.46 2.56
C GLY A 113 7.25 20.93 3.31
N THR A 114 7.34 22.09 3.98
CA THR A 114 6.23 22.67 4.74
C THR A 114 5.16 23.27 3.82
N ASN A 115 5.57 23.99 2.78
CA ASN A 115 4.70 24.67 1.83
C ASN A 115 5.06 24.33 0.38
N GLY A 116 4.16 24.61 -0.55
CA GLY A 116 4.42 24.51 -1.98
C GLY A 116 4.36 23.11 -2.59
N LYS A 117 4.16 22.04 -1.81
CA LYS A 117 4.08 20.67 -2.33
C LYS A 117 3.04 20.53 -3.44
N THR A 118 1.79 20.89 -3.17
CA THR A 118 0.66 20.79 -4.11
C THR A 118 0.92 21.62 -5.38
N THR A 119 1.41 22.84 -5.23
CA THR A 119 1.73 23.70 -6.37
C THR A 119 2.83 23.09 -7.23
N SER A 120 3.93 22.66 -6.60
CA SER A 120 5.10 22.10 -7.31
C SER A 120 4.74 20.79 -8.03
N THR A 121 4.01 19.89 -7.38
CA THR A 121 3.59 18.61 -8.00
C THR A 121 2.69 18.85 -9.21
N ASN A 122 1.75 19.80 -9.14
CA ASN A 122 0.89 20.14 -10.28
C ASN A 122 1.68 20.78 -11.43
N ILE A 123 2.64 21.68 -11.14
CA ILE A 123 3.48 22.29 -12.16
C ILE A 123 4.34 21.22 -12.84
N ILE A 124 5.00 20.35 -12.10
CA ILE A 124 5.82 19.26 -12.65
C ILE A 124 4.96 18.36 -13.54
N ARG A 125 3.77 17.95 -13.05
CA ARG A 125 2.84 17.16 -13.85
C ARG A 125 2.48 17.85 -15.17
N LEU A 126 2.16 19.15 -15.15
CA LEU A 126 1.82 19.90 -16.35
C LEU A 126 2.99 19.98 -17.34
N ILE A 127 4.22 20.18 -16.87
CA ILE A 127 5.44 20.19 -17.70
C ILE A 127 5.62 18.84 -18.39
N LEU A 128 5.55 17.75 -17.63
CA LEU A 128 5.72 16.40 -18.16
C LEU A 128 4.60 16.04 -19.17
N ARG A 129 3.37 16.40 -18.88
CA ARG A 129 2.24 16.20 -19.83
C ARG A 129 2.43 16.99 -21.12
N LYS A 130 2.90 18.25 -21.04
CA LYS A 130 3.22 19.05 -22.25
C LYS A 130 4.38 18.44 -23.04
N ALA A 131 5.28 17.73 -22.38
CA ALA A 131 6.35 16.97 -23.04
C ALA A 131 5.88 15.65 -23.66
N GLY A 132 4.58 15.31 -23.54
CA GLY A 132 3.97 14.12 -24.15
C GLY A 132 3.91 12.88 -23.28
N TYR A 133 4.32 12.96 -21.98
CA TYR A 133 4.27 11.83 -21.07
C TYR A 133 2.90 11.64 -20.43
N LYS A 134 2.58 10.38 -20.11
CA LYS A 134 1.44 10.02 -19.26
C LYS A 134 1.84 10.11 -17.80
N VAL A 135 1.12 10.89 -17.01
CA VAL A 135 1.56 11.26 -15.66
C VAL A 135 0.45 11.04 -14.64
N GLY A 136 0.76 10.22 -13.62
CA GLY A 136 -0.01 10.12 -12.40
C GLY A 136 0.37 11.22 -11.40
N LEU A 137 -0.58 11.61 -10.55
CA LEU A 137 -0.35 12.53 -9.43
C LEU A 137 -0.98 11.95 -8.18
N ILE A 138 -0.26 12.04 -7.06
CA ILE A 138 -0.77 11.75 -5.72
C ILE A 138 -0.55 13.00 -4.87
N GLY A 139 -1.63 13.61 -4.43
CA GLY A 139 -1.55 14.86 -3.67
C GLY A 139 -2.64 15.02 -2.63
N THR A 140 -2.58 16.13 -1.90
CA THR A 140 -3.51 16.45 -0.81
C THR A 140 -4.95 16.57 -1.27
N ILE A 141 -5.19 17.12 -2.45
CA ILE A 141 -6.53 17.43 -2.95
C ILE A 141 -7.11 16.22 -3.70
N ASN A 142 -6.31 15.61 -4.55
CA ASN A 142 -6.75 14.53 -5.42
C ASN A 142 -5.61 13.58 -5.82
N ILE A 143 -6.03 12.43 -6.31
CA ILE A 143 -5.21 11.47 -7.04
C ILE A 143 -5.64 11.56 -8.50
N MET A 144 -4.67 11.67 -9.42
CA MET A 144 -4.93 11.71 -10.86
C MET A 144 -4.20 10.56 -11.54
N ILE A 145 -4.91 9.82 -12.37
CA ILE A 145 -4.34 8.80 -13.25
C ILE A 145 -4.64 9.23 -14.67
N ASN A 146 -3.66 9.77 -15.37
CA ASN A 146 -3.85 10.47 -16.65
C ASN A 146 -4.87 11.61 -16.52
N ASP A 147 -6.09 11.43 -17.04
CA ASP A 147 -7.19 12.41 -17.01
C ASP A 147 -8.27 12.06 -15.97
N GLU A 148 -8.22 10.87 -15.38
CA GLU A 148 -9.14 10.48 -14.32
C GLU A 148 -8.72 11.11 -12.98
N ILE A 149 -9.69 11.70 -12.29
CA ILE A 149 -9.49 12.41 -11.02
C ILE A 149 -10.34 11.74 -9.94
N THR A 150 -9.72 11.38 -8.84
CA THR A 150 -10.40 10.88 -7.63
C THR A 150 -10.00 11.72 -6.43
N GLU A 151 -10.90 11.88 -5.46
CA GLU A 151 -10.60 12.58 -4.21
C GLU A 151 -9.52 11.84 -3.42
N SER A 152 -8.64 12.60 -2.79
CA SER A 152 -7.62 12.08 -1.89
C SER A 152 -8.08 12.22 -0.43
N HIS A 153 -7.95 11.15 0.34
CA HIS A 153 -8.22 11.20 1.79
C HIS A 153 -7.00 11.61 2.61
N ASN A 154 -5.81 11.45 2.07
CA ASN A 154 -4.53 11.78 2.71
C ASN A 154 -3.56 12.37 1.70
N THR A 155 -2.76 13.36 2.12
CA THR A 155 -1.67 13.92 1.29
C THR A 155 -0.75 12.82 0.72
N THR A 156 -0.45 11.83 1.54
CA THR A 156 0.30 10.63 1.17
C THR A 156 -0.48 9.44 1.70
N PRO A 157 -1.00 8.55 0.84
CA PRO A 157 -1.74 7.36 1.25
C PRO A 157 -0.92 6.43 2.14
N ASP A 158 -1.60 5.51 2.84
CA ASP A 158 -0.93 4.41 3.54
C ASP A 158 -0.30 3.42 2.54
N VAL A 159 0.60 2.55 3.03
CA VAL A 159 1.38 1.64 2.18
C VAL A 159 0.49 0.86 1.22
N VAL A 160 -0.62 0.30 1.69
CA VAL A 160 -1.52 -0.52 0.84
C VAL A 160 -2.15 0.33 -0.26
N ASP A 161 -2.75 1.46 0.11
CA ASP A 161 -3.43 2.35 -0.84
C ASP A 161 -2.44 2.98 -1.83
N LEU A 162 -1.22 3.30 -1.35
CA LEU A 162 -0.16 3.82 -2.20
C LEU A 162 0.23 2.79 -3.27
N GLN A 163 0.57 1.56 -2.88
CA GLN A 163 0.98 0.52 -3.83
C GLN A 163 -0.15 0.15 -4.80
N LYS A 164 -1.40 0.11 -4.33
CA LYS A 164 -2.58 -0.10 -5.17
C LYS A 164 -2.76 1.01 -6.19
N THR A 165 -2.58 2.28 -5.78
CA THR A 165 -2.66 3.44 -6.67
C THR A 165 -1.55 3.43 -7.71
N LEU A 166 -0.31 3.15 -7.31
CA LEU A 166 0.82 3.04 -8.24
C LEU A 166 0.63 1.89 -9.24
N TYR A 167 0.08 0.76 -8.78
CA TYR A 167 -0.26 -0.35 -9.67
C TYR A 167 -1.33 0.06 -10.69
N ALA A 168 -2.37 0.79 -10.27
CA ALA A 168 -3.38 1.32 -11.20
C ALA A 168 -2.76 2.28 -12.23
N MET A 169 -1.80 3.14 -11.82
CA MET A 169 -1.04 4.00 -12.74
C MET A 169 -0.24 3.19 -13.76
N CYS A 170 0.42 2.11 -13.33
CA CYS A 170 1.12 1.20 -14.25
C CYS A 170 0.16 0.58 -15.28
N CYS A 171 -1.00 0.09 -14.83
CA CYS A 171 -2.03 -0.49 -15.70
C CYS A 171 -2.59 0.54 -16.70
N ALA A 172 -2.70 1.82 -16.30
CA ALA A 172 -3.11 2.91 -17.16
C ALA A 172 -1.99 3.42 -18.10
N GLY A 173 -0.80 2.80 -18.03
CA GLY A 173 0.35 3.12 -18.87
C GLY A 173 0.99 4.47 -18.55
N CYS A 174 0.95 4.92 -17.29
CA CYS A 174 1.69 6.10 -16.86
C CYS A 174 3.20 5.88 -16.98
N ASP A 175 3.93 6.92 -17.40
CA ASP A 175 5.39 6.95 -17.45
C ASP A 175 5.98 7.47 -16.12
N TYR A 176 5.28 8.41 -15.50
CA TYR A 176 5.70 9.09 -14.28
C TYR A 176 4.60 9.06 -13.22
N CYS A 177 5.03 9.04 -11.96
CA CYS A 177 4.20 9.43 -10.83
C CYS A 177 4.84 10.60 -10.10
N VAL A 178 4.12 11.71 -9.98
CA VAL A 178 4.51 12.87 -9.17
C VAL A 178 3.71 12.84 -7.90
N MET A 179 4.37 12.84 -6.73
CA MET A 179 3.63 12.72 -5.47
C MET A 179 4.09 13.69 -4.39
N GLU A 180 3.12 14.14 -3.59
CA GLU A 180 3.39 14.84 -2.35
C GLU A 180 3.81 13.82 -1.28
N VAL A 181 4.95 14.06 -0.63
CA VAL A 181 5.45 13.25 0.47
C VAL A 181 5.44 14.10 1.74
N SER A 182 4.53 13.82 2.66
CA SER A 182 4.47 14.52 3.93
C SER A 182 5.54 14.00 4.90
N SER A 183 6.04 14.85 5.79
CA SER A 183 6.97 14.45 6.86
C SER A 183 6.37 13.35 7.75
N HIS A 184 5.06 13.42 7.98
CA HIS A 184 4.32 12.39 8.71
C HIS A 184 4.34 11.02 7.99
N ALA A 185 4.19 11.03 6.67
CA ALA A 185 4.27 9.80 5.86
C ALA A 185 5.67 9.19 5.88
N LEU A 186 6.72 10.02 5.90
CA LEU A 186 8.10 9.55 6.06
C LEU A 186 8.31 8.92 7.44
N ALA A 187 7.85 9.59 8.50
CA ALA A 187 7.98 9.08 9.88
C ALA A 187 7.22 7.76 10.09
N LEU A 188 6.06 7.59 9.43
CA LEU A 188 5.26 6.38 9.48
C LEU A 188 5.61 5.35 8.39
N LYS A 189 6.71 5.55 7.66
CA LYS A 189 7.20 4.68 6.58
C LYS A 189 6.12 4.36 5.51
N ARG A 190 5.15 5.25 5.27
CA ARG A 190 4.07 5.03 4.30
C ARG A 190 4.57 4.89 2.86
N VAL A 191 5.76 5.41 2.57
CA VAL A 191 6.41 5.33 1.27
C VAL A 191 7.41 4.17 1.15
N ALA A 192 7.27 3.16 2.01
CA ALA A 192 8.10 1.96 1.97
C ALA A 192 8.02 1.29 0.58
N GLY A 193 9.15 0.81 0.10
CA GLY A 193 9.28 0.16 -1.21
C GLY A 193 9.25 1.13 -2.41
N ILE A 194 9.29 2.45 -2.18
CA ILE A 194 9.39 3.46 -3.23
C ILE A 194 10.83 3.93 -3.36
N GLU A 195 11.39 3.81 -4.55
CA GLU A 195 12.66 4.40 -4.94
C GLU A 195 12.36 5.64 -5.79
N TYR A 196 12.83 6.82 -5.35
CA TYR A 196 12.56 8.07 -6.05
C TYR A 196 13.70 8.39 -7.03
N ASP A 197 13.34 8.63 -8.30
CA ASP A 197 14.28 9.13 -9.32
C ASP A 197 14.65 10.61 -9.07
N LEU A 198 13.70 11.37 -8.53
CA LEU A 198 13.88 12.77 -8.16
C LEU A 198 13.14 13.09 -6.86
N SER A 199 13.84 13.73 -5.93
CA SER A 199 13.26 14.26 -4.71
C SER A 199 13.48 15.77 -4.63
N LEU A 200 12.39 16.52 -4.46
CA LEU A 200 12.41 17.95 -4.22
C LEU A 200 12.10 18.23 -2.76
N ILE A 201 12.99 18.96 -2.09
CA ILE A 201 12.83 19.34 -0.70
C ILE A 201 12.80 20.88 -0.64
N HIS A 202 11.66 21.41 -0.22
CA HIS A 202 11.54 22.82 0.07
C HIS A 202 11.80 23.04 1.57
N ILE A 203 12.88 23.70 1.87
CA ILE A 203 13.29 24.03 3.25
C ILE A 203 12.74 25.40 3.63
#